data_0daab1f2ac0b09d30e9d399dcd0d58ec
#
_entry.id   0daab1f2ac0b09d30e9d399dcd0d58ec
#
_cell.length_a   1.000
_cell.length_b   1.000
_cell.length_c   1.000
_cell.angle_alpha   90.00
_cell.angle_beta   90.00
_cell.angle_gamma   90.00
#
_symmetry.space_group_name_H-M   'P 1'
#
loop_
_entity.id
_entity.type
_entity.pdbx_description
1 polymer ?
#
loop_
_entity_poly.entity_id
_entity_poly.type
_entity_poly.pdbx_seq_one_letter_code
_entity_poly.pdbx_strand_id
1 'polypeptide(L)'
;MFFGTREYEKEMALNWGKKNNIEVTTSTELLSKDTVDQLKDYDGVTTMQFGKLEDEVYPKLEAYGIKQIAQRTAGFDMYDLDLAKKHGIVISNIPSYSPETIAEYSVSIALQLVRRFPAIERRVQDHNFTWAAPIMSRPVKNMTVAIIGTGRIGAATAKIYAGFGAKVVGYDAYPNHSLDFLEYKDSVEEAIKDADIISLHVPANKESFHLFDKEMFAKVKKGAILVNATRGAVINTPDLIDAVNDGTLYGAAIDTYENEADYFTFDWTNKTIEDQTLLELIRHEKILVTPHIAFFSDEAVQNLVEGGLN
;
A
#
# COMPACT_ATOMS: atom_id res chain seq x y z
N MET A 1 -25.94 5.76 -0.77
CA MET A 1 -25.42 5.12 0.46
C MET A 1 -23.90 5.10 0.43
N PHE A 2 -23.26 5.46 1.55
CA PHE A 2 -21.80 5.54 1.73
C PHE A 2 -21.39 4.52 2.82
N PHE A 3 -20.96 3.33 2.40
CA PHE A 3 -20.55 2.24 3.29
C PHE A 3 -19.10 2.36 3.73
N GLY A 4 -18.77 1.73 4.86
CA GLY A 4 -17.41 1.72 5.42
C GLY A 4 -16.93 3.10 5.85
N THR A 5 -17.87 3.98 6.27
CA THR A 5 -17.58 5.35 6.68
C THR A 5 -16.72 5.37 7.93
N ARG A 6 -15.60 6.06 7.88
CA ARG A 6 -14.80 6.38 9.06
C ARG A 6 -15.26 7.71 9.66
N GLU A 7 -14.99 7.92 10.95
CA GLU A 7 -15.43 9.14 11.67
C GLU A 7 -14.97 10.43 10.96
N TYR A 8 -13.72 10.44 10.47
CA TYR A 8 -13.12 11.58 9.78
C TYR A 8 -13.67 11.82 8.35
N GLU A 9 -14.33 10.83 7.73
CA GLU A 9 -14.94 10.93 6.38
C GLU A 9 -16.38 11.46 6.42
N LYS A 10 -17.10 11.21 7.53
CA LYS A 10 -18.53 11.45 7.65
C LYS A 10 -18.93 12.88 7.31
N GLU A 11 -18.24 13.85 7.92
CA GLU A 11 -18.55 15.27 7.69
C GLU A 11 -18.26 15.68 6.24
N MET A 12 -17.18 15.17 5.65
CA MET A 12 -16.79 15.42 4.24
C MET A 12 -17.90 14.91 3.29
N ALA A 13 -18.37 13.67 3.50
CA ALA A 13 -19.41 13.06 2.66
C ALA A 13 -20.75 13.82 2.77
N LEU A 14 -21.16 14.20 3.97
CA LEU A 14 -22.38 14.98 4.20
C LEU A 14 -22.29 16.39 3.60
N ASN A 15 -21.13 17.03 3.68
CA ASN A 15 -20.91 18.35 3.09
C ASN A 15 -20.91 18.28 1.56
N TRP A 16 -20.32 17.23 0.97
CA TRP A 16 -20.41 16.98 -0.47
C TRP A 16 -21.89 16.82 -0.91
N GLY A 17 -22.68 16.04 -0.17
CA GLY A 17 -24.10 15.84 -0.44
C GLY A 17 -24.88 17.16 -0.46
N LYS A 18 -24.70 18.01 0.58
CA LYS A 18 -25.31 19.34 0.66
C LYS A 18 -24.92 20.22 -0.52
N LYS A 19 -23.63 20.25 -0.89
CA LYS A 19 -23.09 21.07 -2.00
C LYS A 19 -23.68 20.65 -3.34
N ASN A 20 -23.92 19.35 -3.54
CA ASN A 20 -24.41 18.79 -4.81
C ASN A 20 -25.92 18.53 -4.83
N ASN A 21 -26.65 18.87 -3.75
CA ASN A 21 -28.08 18.62 -3.56
C ASN A 21 -28.43 17.12 -3.72
N ILE A 22 -27.58 16.24 -3.15
CA ILE A 22 -27.75 14.79 -3.12
C ILE A 22 -27.84 14.36 -1.65
N GLU A 23 -28.81 13.53 -1.33
CA GLU A 23 -28.90 12.94 0.01
C GLU A 23 -27.83 11.84 0.17
N VAL A 24 -26.96 12.02 1.16
CA VAL A 24 -25.92 11.05 1.51
C VAL A 24 -26.21 10.45 2.87
N THR A 25 -26.45 9.15 2.91
CA THR A 25 -26.55 8.38 4.15
C THR A 25 -25.24 7.60 4.34
N THR A 26 -24.69 7.63 5.54
CA THR A 26 -23.42 6.99 5.88
C THR A 26 -23.62 5.77 6.78
N SER A 27 -22.87 4.70 6.55
CA SER A 27 -22.82 3.50 7.40
C SER A 27 -21.37 3.13 7.70
N THR A 28 -21.07 2.78 8.94
CA THR A 28 -19.76 2.26 9.35
C THR A 28 -19.54 0.80 8.92
N GLU A 29 -20.64 0.10 8.58
CA GLU A 29 -20.58 -1.27 8.08
C GLU A 29 -20.02 -1.29 6.66
N LEU A 30 -19.37 -2.39 6.29
CA LEU A 30 -18.95 -2.64 4.89
C LEU A 30 -20.14 -3.16 4.07
N LEU A 31 -20.06 -2.98 2.75
CA LEU A 31 -20.99 -3.64 1.83
C LEU A 31 -20.72 -5.15 1.86
N SER A 32 -21.75 -5.93 2.15
CA SER A 32 -21.69 -7.39 2.27
C SER A 32 -23.06 -8.00 1.95
N LYS A 33 -23.14 -9.34 1.91
CA LYS A 33 -24.43 -10.06 1.77
C LYS A 33 -25.44 -9.73 2.88
N ASP A 34 -24.94 -9.37 4.08
CA ASP A 34 -25.77 -9.07 5.27
C ASP A 34 -26.24 -7.61 5.28
N THR A 35 -25.53 -6.70 4.61
CA THR A 35 -25.81 -5.25 4.62
C THR A 35 -26.41 -4.73 3.31
N VAL A 36 -26.28 -5.47 2.21
CA VAL A 36 -26.75 -5.04 0.89
C VAL A 36 -28.25 -4.72 0.83
N ASP A 37 -29.06 -5.32 1.70
CA ASP A 37 -30.51 -5.05 1.77
C ASP A 37 -30.84 -3.62 2.26
N GLN A 38 -29.87 -2.90 2.84
CA GLN A 38 -29.98 -1.48 3.16
C GLN A 38 -30.06 -0.60 1.91
N LEU A 39 -29.73 -1.14 0.72
CA LEU A 39 -29.70 -0.39 -0.55
C LEU A 39 -31.02 -0.34 -1.31
N LYS A 40 -32.10 -0.95 -0.80
CA LYS A 40 -33.39 -1.07 -1.50
C LYS A 40 -33.97 0.26 -1.96
N ASP A 41 -33.75 1.33 -1.22
CA ASP A 41 -34.34 2.65 -1.47
C ASP A 41 -33.26 3.70 -1.85
N TYR A 42 -32.08 3.23 -2.35
CA TYR A 42 -30.99 4.11 -2.77
C TYR A 42 -30.69 3.99 -4.26
N ASP A 43 -30.29 5.11 -4.87
CA ASP A 43 -29.94 5.20 -6.28
C ASP A 43 -28.49 4.80 -6.57
N GLY A 44 -27.61 4.83 -5.58
CA GLY A 44 -26.19 4.55 -5.73
C GLY A 44 -25.49 4.12 -4.48
N VAL A 45 -24.36 3.49 -4.63
CA VAL A 45 -23.51 3.02 -3.54
C VAL A 45 -22.04 3.37 -3.78
N THR A 46 -21.41 3.89 -2.73
CA THR A 46 -19.95 3.99 -2.65
C THR A 46 -19.45 3.25 -1.42
N THR A 47 -18.32 2.59 -1.55
CA THR A 47 -17.74 1.77 -0.47
C THR A 47 -16.22 1.83 -0.48
N MET A 48 -15.60 1.54 0.66
CA MET A 48 -14.18 1.25 0.79
C MET A 48 -14.03 -0.23 1.17
N GLN A 49 -14.09 -1.09 0.14
CA GLN A 49 -14.03 -2.53 0.32
C GLN A 49 -12.57 -3.00 0.48
N PHE A 50 -12.30 -3.87 1.45
CA PHE A 50 -10.96 -4.41 1.72
C PHE A 50 -10.85 -5.90 1.39
N GLY A 51 -11.86 -6.70 1.72
CA GLY A 51 -11.93 -8.12 1.39
C GLY A 51 -12.76 -8.39 0.13
N LYS A 52 -12.68 -9.62 -0.39
CA LYS A 52 -13.50 -10.04 -1.54
C LYS A 52 -14.98 -9.79 -1.27
N LEU A 53 -15.67 -9.10 -2.19
CA LEU A 53 -17.11 -8.91 -2.13
C LEU A 53 -17.80 -10.25 -2.43
N GLU A 54 -18.76 -10.64 -1.58
CA GLU A 54 -19.46 -11.91 -1.73
C GLU A 54 -20.34 -11.93 -2.98
N ASP A 55 -20.37 -13.07 -3.65
CA ASP A 55 -21.06 -13.27 -4.94
C ASP A 55 -22.57 -12.97 -4.86
N GLU A 56 -23.18 -13.18 -3.69
CA GLU A 56 -24.61 -12.93 -3.42
C GLU A 56 -25.00 -11.44 -3.45
N VAL A 57 -24.03 -10.53 -3.35
CA VAL A 57 -24.28 -9.09 -3.37
C VAL A 57 -24.71 -8.63 -4.76
N TYR A 58 -24.08 -9.13 -5.83
CA TYR A 58 -24.31 -8.64 -7.19
C TYR A 58 -25.75 -8.82 -7.68
N PRO A 59 -26.40 -9.99 -7.54
CA PRO A 59 -27.80 -10.13 -7.95
C PRO A 59 -28.78 -9.28 -7.14
N LYS A 60 -28.46 -8.98 -5.86
CA LYS A 60 -29.27 -8.09 -5.03
C LYS A 60 -29.16 -6.62 -5.51
N LEU A 61 -27.95 -6.17 -5.85
CA LEU A 61 -27.75 -4.83 -6.41
C LEU A 61 -28.53 -4.65 -7.74
N GLU A 62 -28.48 -5.65 -8.62
CA GLU A 62 -29.28 -5.66 -9.85
C GLU A 62 -30.77 -5.55 -9.54
N ALA A 63 -31.28 -6.35 -8.59
CA ALA A 63 -32.69 -6.34 -8.20
C ALA A 63 -33.15 -4.99 -7.60
N TYR A 64 -32.25 -4.25 -6.95
CA TYR A 64 -32.52 -2.92 -6.40
C TYR A 64 -32.28 -1.79 -7.42
N GLY A 65 -31.88 -2.13 -8.65
CA GLY A 65 -31.62 -1.16 -9.71
C GLY A 65 -30.30 -0.39 -9.59
N ILE A 66 -29.42 -0.79 -8.66
CA ILE A 66 -28.09 -0.22 -8.52
C ILE A 66 -27.22 -0.71 -9.68
N LYS A 67 -26.64 0.22 -10.44
CA LYS A 67 -25.85 -0.08 -11.65
C LYS A 67 -24.36 0.15 -11.49
N GLN A 68 -23.94 0.73 -10.37
CA GLN A 68 -22.53 1.06 -10.14
C GLN A 68 -22.17 0.89 -8.67
N ILE A 69 -20.99 0.32 -8.43
CA ILE A 69 -20.30 0.41 -7.15
C ILE A 69 -19.12 1.38 -7.35
N ALA A 70 -19.12 2.50 -6.62
CA ALA A 70 -18.01 3.43 -6.61
C ALA A 70 -17.04 3.04 -5.48
N GLN A 71 -15.91 2.45 -5.83
CA GLN A 71 -14.86 2.05 -4.88
C GLN A 71 -13.99 3.26 -4.54
N ARG A 72 -13.88 3.59 -3.24
CA ARG A 72 -13.05 4.69 -2.74
C ARG A 72 -11.59 4.29 -2.51
N THR A 73 -11.01 3.59 -3.49
CA THR A 73 -9.58 3.24 -3.53
C THR A 73 -9.10 3.17 -4.97
N ALA A 74 -7.78 3.12 -5.20
CA ALA A 74 -7.24 2.83 -6.52
C ALA A 74 -7.34 1.34 -6.86
N GLY A 75 -7.17 0.45 -5.89
CA GLY A 75 -7.31 -0.99 -6.04
C GLY A 75 -8.77 -1.40 -6.17
N PHE A 76 -9.03 -2.42 -6.99
CA PHE A 76 -10.36 -3.01 -7.21
C PHE A 76 -10.30 -4.54 -7.33
N ASP A 77 -9.22 -5.14 -6.90
CA ASP A 77 -8.92 -6.58 -6.94
C ASP A 77 -9.86 -7.42 -6.06
N MET A 78 -10.62 -6.78 -5.16
CA MET A 78 -11.63 -7.41 -4.33
C MET A 78 -12.96 -7.71 -5.05
N TYR A 79 -13.16 -7.21 -6.28
CA TYR A 79 -14.39 -7.41 -7.04
C TYR A 79 -14.24 -8.47 -8.12
N ASP A 80 -15.26 -9.32 -8.27
CA ASP A 80 -15.40 -10.19 -9.44
C ASP A 80 -16.00 -9.39 -10.61
N LEU A 81 -15.14 -8.98 -11.54
CA LEU A 81 -15.55 -8.12 -12.67
C LEU A 81 -16.44 -8.86 -13.66
N ASP A 82 -16.28 -10.17 -13.84
CA ASP A 82 -17.11 -10.97 -14.72
C ASP A 82 -18.52 -11.12 -14.14
N LEU A 83 -18.61 -11.34 -12.83
CA LEU A 83 -19.88 -11.39 -12.12
C LEU A 83 -20.57 -10.03 -12.09
N ALA A 84 -19.83 -8.94 -11.83
CA ALA A 84 -20.36 -7.59 -11.90
C ALA A 84 -20.95 -7.28 -13.29
N LYS A 85 -20.22 -7.60 -14.36
CA LYS A 85 -20.65 -7.44 -15.74
C LYS A 85 -21.91 -8.27 -16.04
N LYS A 86 -21.96 -9.51 -15.55
CA LYS A 86 -23.14 -10.40 -15.72
C LYS A 86 -24.41 -9.79 -15.14
N HIS A 87 -24.30 -9.07 -14.02
CA HIS A 87 -25.41 -8.39 -13.35
C HIS A 87 -25.58 -6.93 -13.75
N GLY A 88 -24.87 -6.47 -14.81
CA GLY A 88 -24.98 -5.10 -15.35
C GLY A 88 -24.45 -4.03 -14.39
N ILE A 89 -23.51 -4.39 -13.50
CA ILE A 89 -22.91 -3.50 -12.50
C ILE A 89 -21.55 -3.04 -12.99
N VAL A 90 -21.33 -1.73 -12.98
CA VAL A 90 -20.03 -1.10 -13.25
C VAL A 90 -19.27 -0.94 -11.93
N ILE A 91 -18.01 -1.34 -11.92
CA ILE A 91 -17.10 -1.00 -10.83
C ILE A 91 -16.26 0.20 -11.25
N SER A 92 -16.41 1.31 -10.55
CA SER A 92 -15.53 2.47 -10.71
C SER A 92 -14.57 2.59 -9.51
N ASN A 93 -13.39 3.15 -9.75
CA ASN A 93 -12.38 3.34 -8.73
C ASN A 93 -11.76 4.74 -8.84
N ILE A 94 -10.87 5.09 -7.90
CA ILE A 94 -10.14 6.36 -7.90
C ILE A 94 -8.65 6.07 -8.19
N PRO A 95 -8.24 6.11 -9.46
CA PRO A 95 -6.91 5.64 -9.87
C PRO A 95 -5.77 6.58 -9.43
N SER A 96 -6.10 7.79 -8.97
CA SER A 96 -5.11 8.76 -8.51
C SER A 96 -5.77 9.73 -7.52
N TYR A 97 -5.45 9.59 -6.25
CA TYR A 97 -6.01 10.44 -5.18
C TYR A 97 -4.95 11.25 -4.42
N SER A 98 -3.71 10.81 -4.35
CA SER A 98 -2.50 11.53 -3.92
C SER A 98 -1.28 10.60 -4.05
N PRO A 99 -0.66 10.50 -5.24
CA PRO A 99 0.56 9.71 -5.44
C PRO A 99 1.71 10.20 -4.59
N GLU A 100 1.78 11.50 -4.34
CA GLU A 100 2.79 12.19 -3.56
C GLU A 100 2.78 11.71 -2.10
N THR A 101 1.61 11.59 -1.49
CA THR A 101 1.47 11.10 -0.10
C THR A 101 2.07 9.70 0.07
N ILE A 102 1.77 8.77 -0.85
CA ILE A 102 2.30 7.41 -0.78
C ILE A 102 3.82 7.40 -1.05
N ALA A 103 4.29 8.26 -1.96
CA ALA A 103 5.71 8.40 -2.25
C ALA A 103 6.49 8.93 -1.04
N GLU A 104 5.99 9.99 -0.39
CA GLU A 104 6.56 10.57 0.82
C GLU A 104 6.60 9.55 1.96
N TYR A 105 5.51 8.79 2.14
CA TYR A 105 5.45 7.74 3.15
C TYR A 105 6.48 6.64 2.89
N SER A 106 6.57 6.13 1.65
CA SER A 106 7.52 5.10 1.25
C SER A 106 8.97 5.54 1.51
N VAL A 107 9.30 6.79 1.20
CA VAL A 107 10.61 7.37 1.51
C VAL A 107 10.82 7.50 3.02
N SER A 108 9.81 7.96 3.76
CA SER A 108 9.89 8.15 5.21
C SER A 108 10.20 6.86 5.96
N ILE A 109 9.51 5.76 5.65
CA ILE A 109 9.76 4.46 6.29
C ILE A 109 11.11 3.87 5.88
N ALA A 110 11.56 4.08 4.64
CA ALA A 110 12.90 3.72 4.20
C ALA A 110 13.98 4.47 4.99
N LEU A 111 13.80 5.79 5.17
CA LEU A 111 14.75 6.63 5.91
C LEU A 111 14.87 6.24 7.38
N GLN A 112 13.80 5.73 8.00
CA GLN A 112 13.89 5.20 9.37
C GLN A 112 14.90 4.05 9.45
N LEU A 113 14.87 3.11 8.50
CA LEU A 113 15.84 2.00 8.44
C LEU A 113 17.24 2.48 8.05
N VAL A 114 17.36 3.35 7.04
CA VAL A 114 18.65 3.96 6.64
C VAL A 114 19.32 4.64 7.81
N ARG A 115 18.57 5.39 8.61
CA ARG A 115 19.08 6.15 9.77
C ARG A 115 19.08 5.35 11.05
N ARG A 116 18.74 4.04 11.02
CA ARG A 116 18.78 3.12 12.15
C ARG A 116 17.85 3.51 13.31
N PHE A 117 16.76 4.24 13.04
CA PHE A 117 15.84 4.73 14.07
C PHE A 117 15.35 3.64 15.02
N PRO A 118 14.86 2.45 14.58
CA PRO A 118 14.41 1.41 15.51
C PRO A 118 15.48 0.94 16.49
N ALA A 119 16.74 0.82 16.03
CA ALA A 119 17.85 0.43 16.87
C ALA A 119 18.28 1.55 17.84
N ILE A 120 18.24 2.80 17.39
CA ILE A 120 18.56 3.98 18.22
C ILE A 120 17.50 4.14 19.31
N GLU A 121 16.22 4.02 18.97
CA GLU A 121 15.12 4.16 19.91
C GLU A 121 15.22 3.14 21.07
N ARG A 122 15.45 1.85 20.76
CA ARG A 122 15.67 0.83 21.78
C ARG A 122 16.84 1.17 22.70
N ARG A 123 17.97 1.60 22.12
CA ARG A 123 19.14 2.01 22.93
C ARG A 123 18.84 3.18 23.85
N VAL A 124 18.04 4.15 23.38
CA VAL A 124 17.62 5.30 24.21
C VAL A 124 16.68 4.84 25.33
N GLN A 125 15.76 3.92 25.06
CA GLN A 125 14.90 3.30 26.09
C GLN A 125 15.72 2.55 27.15
N ASP A 126 16.82 1.91 26.74
CA ASP A 126 17.78 1.23 27.63
C ASP A 126 18.79 2.21 28.28
N HIS A 127 18.59 3.51 28.16
CA HIS A 127 19.49 4.58 28.62
C HIS A 127 20.92 4.48 28.07
N ASN A 128 21.10 3.85 26.90
CA ASN A 128 22.37 3.73 26.22
C ASN A 128 22.53 4.82 25.15
N PHE A 129 23.21 5.90 25.50
CA PHE A 129 23.42 7.07 24.61
C PHE A 129 24.80 7.01 23.90
N THR A 130 25.50 5.90 23.92
CA THR A 130 26.80 5.79 23.27
C THR A 130 26.72 5.69 21.77
N TRP A 131 27.66 6.30 21.08
CA TRP A 131 27.81 6.14 19.63
C TRP A 131 28.52 4.82 19.33
N ALA A 132 27.95 4.02 18.44
CA ALA A 132 28.46 2.70 18.14
C ALA A 132 28.32 2.38 16.64
N ALA A 133 29.22 1.57 16.12
CA ALA A 133 29.22 1.19 14.71
C ALA A 133 27.89 0.60 14.19
N PRO A 134 27.14 -0.23 14.95
CA PRO A 134 25.86 -0.79 14.47
C PRO A 134 24.77 0.24 14.15
N ILE A 135 24.84 1.44 14.73
CA ILE A 135 23.88 2.53 14.47
C ILE A 135 24.44 3.60 13.51
N MET A 136 25.65 3.39 12.99
CA MET A 136 26.21 4.28 11.98
C MET A 136 25.45 4.12 10.67
N SER A 137 25.02 5.23 10.09
CA SER A 137 24.29 5.26 8.82
C SER A 137 25.13 5.89 7.71
N ARG A 138 24.72 5.64 6.46
CA ARG A 138 25.32 6.23 5.26
C ARG A 138 24.38 7.31 4.69
N PRO A 139 24.90 8.48 4.24
CA PRO A 139 24.07 9.50 3.62
C PRO A 139 23.40 9.00 2.34
N VAL A 140 22.13 9.37 2.13
CA VAL A 140 21.34 8.93 0.96
C VAL A 140 21.99 9.35 -0.36
N LYS A 141 22.63 10.50 -0.43
CA LYS A 141 23.37 10.95 -1.62
C LYS A 141 24.50 10.01 -2.09
N ASN A 142 24.92 9.10 -1.24
CA ASN A 142 25.95 8.09 -1.56
C ASN A 142 25.33 6.70 -1.82
N MET A 143 24.00 6.64 -1.96
CA MET A 143 23.25 5.40 -2.18
C MET A 143 22.73 5.32 -3.60
N THR A 144 22.55 4.08 -4.06
CA THR A 144 21.76 3.76 -5.25
C THR A 144 20.38 3.30 -4.79
N VAL A 145 19.34 3.87 -5.40
CA VAL A 145 17.93 3.54 -5.11
C VAL A 145 17.31 2.93 -6.36
N ALA A 146 16.76 1.71 -6.24
CA ALA A 146 16.02 1.05 -7.30
C ALA A 146 14.52 1.27 -7.09
N ILE A 147 13.85 1.77 -8.13
CA ILE A 147 12.40 1.95 -8.18
C ILE A 147 11.84 0.89 -9.13
N ILE A 148 11.07 -0.04 -8.58
CA ILE A 148 10.45 -1.12 -9.35
C ILE A 148 8.98 -0.77 -9.58
N GLY A 149 8.66 -0.38 -10.83
CA GLY A 149 7.43 0.31 -11.21
C GLY A 149 7.59 1.82 -11.15
N THR A 150 7.54 2.49 -12.31
CA THR A 150 7.74 3.95 -12.42
C THR A 150 6.47 4.67 -12.86
N GLY A 151 5.31 4.12 -12.47
CA GLY A 151 4.03 4.80 -12.56
C GLY A 151 3.99 6.08 -11.72
N ARG A 152 2.80 6.64 -11.48
CA ARG A 152 2.65 7.93 -10.77
C ARG A 152 3.37 7.96 -9.41
N ILE A 153 3.16 6.93 -8.57
CA ILE A 153 3.77 6.84 -7.24
C ILE A 153 5.29 6.60 -7.34
N GLY A 154 5.71 5.63 -8.16
CA GLY A 154 7.13 5.32 -8.34
C GLY A 154 7.93 6.49 -8.90
N ALA A 155 7.38 7.24 -9.85
CA ALA A 155 8.00 8.46 -10.38
C ALA A 155 8.13 9.56 -9.32
N ALA A 156 7.10 9.76 -8.48
CA ALA A 156 7.15 10.70 -7.36
C ALA A 156 8.21 10.27 -6.33
N THR A 157 8.27 8.98 -5.97
CA THR A 157 9.29 8.41 -5.08
C THR A 157 10.70 8.60 -5.65
N ALA A 158 10.89 8.30 -6.94
CA ALA A 158 12.15 8.51 -7.64
C ALA A 158 12.62 9.98 -7.56
N LYS A 159 11.68 10.92 -7.78
CA LYS A 159 11.95 12.37 -7.72
C LYS A 159 12.41 12.81 -6.32
N ILE A 160 11.79 12.27 -5.26
CA ILE A 160 12.18 12.59 -3.88
C ILE A 160 13.62 12.08 -3.62
N TYR A 161 13.95 10.85 -4.01
CA TYR A 161 15.32 10.33 -3.83
C TYR A 161 16.35 11.06 -4.68
N ALA A 162 16.01 11.47 -5.91
CA ALA A 162 16.85 12.34 -6.72
C ALA A 162 17.09 13.69 -6.02
N GLY A 163 16.08 14.25 -5.36
CA GLY A 163 16.20 15.46 -4.53
C GLY A 163 17.16 15.31 -3.34
N PHE A 164 17.31 14.11 -2.79
CA PHE A 164 18.38 13.79 -1.81
C PHE A 164 19.76 13.62 -2.44
N GLY A 165 19.88 13.66 -3.76
CA GLY A 165 21.12 13.46 -4.49
C GLY A 165 21.52 11.98 -4.64
N ALA A 166 20.61 11.03 -4.42
CA ALA A 166 20.85 9.61 -4.66
C ALA A 166 21.01 9.31 -6.16
N LYS A 167 21.75 8.25 -6.48
CA LYS A 167 21.64 7.64 -7.80
C LYS A 167 20.33 6.86 -7.87
N VAL A 168 19.42 7.25 -8.78
CA VAL A 168 18.14 6.57 -8.96
C VAL A 168 18.18 5.72 -10.22
N VAL A 169 17.92 4.44 -10.07
CA VAL A 169 17.72 3.49 -11.17
C VAL A 169 16.30 2.95 -11.11
N GLY A 170 15.77 2.44 -12.20
CA GLY A 170 14.43 1.89 -12.18
C GLY A 170 14.17 0.85 -13.25
N TYR A 171 13.12 0.08 -13.04
CA TYR A 171 12.57 -0.84 -14.03
C TYR A 171 11.05 -0.65 -14.12
N ASP A 172 10.55 -0.63 -15.34
CA ASP A 172 9.11 -0.64 -15.63
C ASP A 172 8.91 -1.38 -16.96
N ALA A 173 7.82 -2.14 -17.07
CA ALA A 173 7.44 -2.78 -18.34
C ALA A 173 7.12 -1.75 -19.43
N TYR A 174 6.74 -0.52 -19.03
CA TYR A 174 6.42 0.60 -19.91
C TYR A 174 7.19 1.86 -19.47
N PRO A 175 8.53 1.93 -19.72
CA PRO A 175 9.37 2.99 -19.19
C PRO A 175 8.98 4.37 -19.72
N ASN A 176 8.94 5.35 -18.81
CA ASN A 176 8.70 6.76 -19.14
C ASN A 176 10.03 7.50 -19.27
N HIS A 177 10.57 7.60 -20.48
CA HIS A 177 11.85 8.25 -20.75
C HIS A 177 11.86 9.78 -20.58
N SER A 178 10.74 10.40 -20.19
CA SER A 178 10.74 11.82 -19.79
C SER A 178 11.24 12.04 -18.36
N LEU A 179 11.45 10.99 -17.58
CA LEU A 179 12.01 11.06 -16.23
C LEU A 179 13.56 11.09 -16.32
N ASP A 180 14.12 12.24 -16.59
CA ASP A 180 15.55 12.47 -16.82
C ASP A 180 16.45 12.26 -15.59
N PHE A 181 15.86 12.21 -14.41
CA PHE A 181 16.53 11.93 -13.13
C PHE A 181 16.61 10.43 -12.77
N LEU A 182 16.10 9.54 -13.64
CA LEU A 182 16.04 8.10 -13.42
C LEU A 182 16.71 7.35 -14.58
N GLU A 183 17.66 6.46 -14.26
CA GLU A 183 18.32 5.57 -15.20
C GLU A 183 17.54 4.24 -15.31
N TYR A 184 16.88 3.99 -16.44
CA TYR A 184 16.17 2.72 -16.65
C TYR A 184 17.14 1.55 -16.86
N LYS A 185 16.77 0.38 -16.33
CA LYS A 185 17.44 -0.90 -16.49
C LYS A 185 16.55 -1.86 -17.30
N ASP A 186 17.17 -2.84 -17.95
CA ASP A 186 16.48 -3.77 -18.84
C ASP A 186 15.70 -4.85 -18.09
N SER A 187 15.98 -5.06 -16.79
CA SER A 187 15.27 -6.01 -15.94
C SER A 187 15.23 -5.57 -14.47
N VAL A 188 14.36 -6.22 -13.68
CA VAL A 188 14.30 -6.03 -12.22
C VAL A 188 15.65 -6.38 -11.59
N GLU A 189 16.23 -7.51 -11.99
CA GLU A 189 17.53 -7.98 -11.48
C GLU A 189 18.64 -6.96 -11.69
N GLU A 190 18.69 -6.36 -12.88
CA GLU A 190 19.69 -5.34 -13.16
C GLU A 190 19.48 -4.06 -12.35
N ALA A 191 18.22 -3.73 -12.05
CA ALA A 191 17.92 -2.57 -11.23
C ALA A 191 18.33 -2.77 -9.77
N ILE A 192 18.15 -3.99 -9.22
CA ILE A 192 18.33 -4.25 -7.77
C ILE A 192 19.75 -4.68 -7.38
N LYS A 193 20.54 -5.26 -8.29
CA LYS A 193 21.84 -5.89 -7.95
C LYS A 193 22.84 -4.98 -7.23
N ASP A 194 22.76 -3.67 -7.48
CA ASP A 194 23.66 -2.67 -6.88
C ASP A 194 22.93 -1.67 -5.98
N ALA A 195 21.61 -1.88 -5.76
CA ALA A 195 20.78 -0.94 -5.03
C ALA A 195 20.94 -1.09 -3.51
N ASP A 196 21.11 0.04 -2.84
CA ASP A 196 21.12 0.13 -1.38
C ASP A 196 19.69 0.18 -0.80
N ILE A 197 18.75 0.71 -1.60
CA ILE A 197 17.31 0.76 -1.29
C ILE A 197 16.55 0.26 -2.52
N ILE A 198 15.59 -0.63 -2.29
CA ILE A 198 14.69 -1.16 -3.32
C ILE A 198 13.27 -0.76 -2.90
N SER A 199 12.59 0.04 -3.73
CA SER A 199 11.23 0.50 -3.46
C SER A 199 10.28 -0.04 -4.53
N LEU A 200 9.25 -0.77 -4.07
CA LEU A 200 8.29 -1.44 -4.94
C LEU A 200 7.08 -0.55 -5.18
N HIS A 201 6.69 -0.42 -6.46
CA HIS A 201 5.57 0.39 -6.93
C HIS A 201 4.81 -0.27 -8.08
N VAL A 202 4.81 -1.61 -8.12
CA VAL A 202 4.10 -2.43 -9.11
C VAL A 202 2.71 -2.83 -8.61
N PRO A 203 1.70 -2.98 -9.49
CA PRO A 203 0.40 -3.53 -9.12
C PRO A 203 0.51 -5.03 -8.79
N ALA A 204 -0.48 -5.59 -8.05
CA ALA A 204 -0.62 -7.02 -7.90
C ALA A 204 -1.29 -7.62 -9.14
N ASN A 205 -0.57 -8.45 -9.86
CA ASN A 205 -1.04 -9.23 -11.01
C ASN A 205 -0.26 -10.54 -11.11
N LYS A 206 -0.47 -11.33 -12.17
CA LYS A 206 0.23 -12.61 -12.34
C LYS A 206 1.75 -12.46 -12.47
N GLU A 207 2.20 -11.40 -13.12
CA GLU A 207 3.62 -11.14 -13.37
C GLU A 207 4.35 -10.64 -12.12
N SER A 208 3.65 -9.98 -11.23
CA SER A 208 4.21 -9.42 -9.99
C SER A 208 3.94 -10.28 -8.75
N PHE A 209 3.12 -11.34 -8.87
CA PHE A 209 2.87 -12.25 -7.75
C PHE A 209 4.16 -12.93 -7.32
N HIS A 210 4.54 -12.74 -6.04
CA HIS A 210 5.80 -13.20 -5.47
C HIS A 210 7.02 -12.84 -6.31
N LEU A 211 7.01 -11.66 -6.95
CA LEU A 211 8.15 -11.14 -7.71
C LEU A 211 9.42 -11.10 -6.85
N PHE A 212 9.26 -10.86 -5.55
CA PHE A 212 10.33 -10.95 -4.55
C PHE A 212 10.17 -12.23 -3.73
N ASP A 213 10.70 -13.29 -4.27
CA ASP A 213 10.88 -14.60 -3.66
C ASP A 213 12.36 -14.86 -3.31
N LYS A 214 12.67 -16.06 -2.85
CA LYS A 214 14.02 -16.48 -2.49
C LYS A 214 15.04 -16.32 -3.63
N GLU A 215 14.63 -16.59 -4.88
CA GLU A 215 15.51 -16.47 -6.04
C GLU A 215 15.83 -15.00 -6.36
N MET A 216 14.83 -14.12 -6.23
CA MET A 216 15.02 -12.69 -6.41
C MET A 216 15.85 -12.09 -5.26
N PHE A 217 15.62 -12.51 -4.00
CA PHE A 217 16.44 -12.08 -2.87
C PHE A 217 17.91 -12.50 -3.00
N ALA A 218 18.21 -13.62 -3.65
CA ALA A 218 19.59 -14.02 -3.92
C ALA A 218 20.35 -13.06 -4.89
N LYS A 219 19.62 -12.21 -5.63
CA LYS A 219 20.18 -11.25 -6.59
C LYS A 219 20.35 -9.83 -6.05
N VAL A 220 19.81 -9.53 -4.86
CA VAL A 220 19.93 -8.19 -4.28
C VAL A 220 21.33 -7.92 -3.75
N LYS A 221 21.69 -6.67 -3.71
CA LYS A 221 22.92 -6.23 -3.02
C LYS A 221 22.84 -6.59 -1.54
N LYS A 222 23.86 -7.28 -1.01
CA LYS A 222 23.90 -7.63 0.42
C LYS A 222 23.77 -6.39 1.31
N GLY A 223 22.83 -6.46 2.25
CA GLY A 223 22.53 -5.36 3.18
C GLY A 223 21.64 -4.27 2.58
N ALA A 224 20.98 -4.52 1.46
CA ALA A 224 19.96 -3.62 0.91
C ALA A 224 18.75 -3.49 1.85
N ILE A 225 17.98 -2.42 1.68
CA ILE A 225 16.70 -2.17 2.37
C ILE A 225 15.59 -2.33 1.35
N LEU A 226 14.57 -3.12 1.68
CA LEU A 226 13.37 -3.29 0.86
C LEU A 226 12.21 -2.46 1.42
N VAL A 227 11.45 -1.82 0.53
CA VAL A 227 10.24 -1.06 0.88
C VAL A 227 9.07 -1.53 0.03
N ASN A 228 7.98 -1.93 0.66
CA ASN A 228 6.74 -2.28 -0.01
C ASN A 228 5.54 -1.53 0.59
N ALA A 229 5.05 -0.55 -0.14
CA ALA A 229 3.80 0.17 0.12
C ALA A 229 2.81 0.00 -1.05
N THR A 230 2.84 -1.16 -1.72
CA THR A 230 1.97 -1.45 -2.87
C THR A 230 0.93 -2.51 -2.55
N ARG A 231 1.31 -3.79 -2.67
CA ARG A 231 0.49 -4.97 -2.34
C ARG A 231 1.35 -6.03 -1.69
N GLY A 232 0.83 -6.69 -0.66
CA GLY A 232 1.53 -7.77 0.05
C GLY A 232 1.94 -8.91 -0.88
N ALA A 233 1.05 -9.32 -1.79
CA ALA A 233 1.26 -10.42 -2.73
C ALA A 233 2.45 -10.25 -3.71
N VAL A 234 3.11 -9.08 -3.75
CA VAL A 234 4.34 -8.86 -4.54
C VAL A 234 5.56 -9.54 -3.89
N ILE A 235 5.49 -9.82 -2.60
CA ILE A 235 6.58 -10.43 -1.82
C ILE A 235 6.11 -11.77 -1.27
N ASN A 236 6.93 -12.81 -1.39
CA ASN A 236 6.80 -14.01 -0.57
C ASN A 236 7.28 -13.67 0.84
N THR A 237 6.36 -13.57 1.78
CA THR A 237 6.66 -13.05 3.12
C THR A 237 7.63 -13.94 3.92
N PRO A 238 7.54 -15.28 3.92
CA PRO A 238 8.55 -16.14 4.52
C PRO A 238 9.95 -15.93 3.96
N ASP A 239 10.10 -15.81 2.64
CA ASP A 239 11.41 -15.58 2.01
C ASP A 239 11.99 -14.21 2.37
N LEU A 240 11.14 -13.19 2.56
CA LEU A 240 11.55 -11.88 3.07
C LEU A 240 12.16 -11.98 4.47
N ILE A 241 11.47 -12.68 5.37
CA ILE A 241 11.93 -12.89 6.76
C ILE A 241 13.28 -13.60 6.75
N ASP A 242 13.43 -14.66 5.97
CA ASP A 242 14.68 -15.38 5.81
C ASP A 242 15.81 -14.48 5.30
N ALA A 243 15.54 -13.64 4.27
CA ALA A 243 16.52 -12.71 3.72
C ALA A 243 16.97 -11.62 4.71
N VAL A 244 16.10 -11.22 5.64
CA VAL A 244 16.49 -10.29 6.72
C VAL A 244 17.26 -11.02 7.82
N ASN A 245 16.86 -12.26 8.16
CA ASN A 245 17.52 -13.07 9.18
C ASN A 245 18.97 -13.44 8.80
N ASP A 246 19.22 -13.80 7.56
CA ASP A 246 20.56 -14.17 7.06
C ASP A 246 21.44 -12.97 6.68
N GLY A 247 20.86 -11.75 6.70
CA GLY A 247 21.56 -10.50 6.39
C GLY A 247 21.74 -10.23 4.89
N THR A 248 21.04 -10.93 4.01
CA THR A 248 20.90 -10.59 2.59
C THR A 248 20.25 -9.21 2.47
N LEU A 249 19.17 -8.97 3.21
CA LEU A 249 18.64 -7.63 3.47
C LEU A 249 19.11 -7.10 4.82
N TYR A 250 19.42 -5.81 4.90
CA TYR A 250 19.57 -5.15 6.19
C TYR A 250 18.27 -5.12 6.97
N GLY A 251 17.16 -4.87 6.29
CA GLY A 251 15.83 -4.79 6.85
C GLY A 251 14.78 -4.46 5.78
N ALA A 252 13.53 -4.45 6.18
CA ALA A 252 12.42 -4.16 5.31
C ALA A 252 11.41 -3.20 5.97
N ALA A 253 10.73 -2.38 5.15
CA ALA A 253 9.60 -1.57 5.58
C ALA A 253 8.37 -1.99 4.75
N ILE A 254 7.37 -2.53 5.44
CA ILE A 254 6.22 -3.21 4.86
C ILE A 254 4.94 -2.51 5.32
N ASP A 255 4.27 -1.83 4.40
CA ASP A 255 2.97 -1.20 4.66
C ASP A 255 1.80 -2.12 4.25
N THR A 256 2.08 -3.12 3.40
CA THR A 256 1.08 -4.08 2.90
C THR A 256 1.52 -5.51 3.16
N TYR A 257 0.58 -6.37 3.55
CA TYR A 257 0.84 -7.77 3.89
C TYR A 257 -0.09 -8.71 3.10
N GLU A 258 0.36 -9.94 2.79
CA GLU A 258 -0.40 -10.87 1.95
C GLU A 258 -1.79 -11.21 2.52
N ASN A 259 -1.89 -11.41 3.84
CA ASN A 259 -3.14 -11.72 4.53
C ASN A 259 -3.71 -10.52 5.29
N GLU A 260 -3.41 -9.30 4.88
CA GLU A 260 -3.79 -8.08 5.59
C GLU A 260 -5.29 -7.91 5.79
N ALA A 261 -6.12 -8.45 4.88
CA ALA A 261 -7.57 -8.31 4.94
C ALA A 261 -8.18 -8.85 6.23
N ASP A 262 -7.55 -9.85 6.85
CA ASP A 262 -8.04 -10.46 8.08
C ASP A 262 -7.65 -9.67 9.33
N TYR A 263 -6.63 -8.80 9.24
CA TYR A 263 -6.00 -8.16 10.39
C TYR A 263 -5.99 -6.64 10.34
N PHE A 264 -5.64 -6.06 9.19
CA PHE A 264 -5.48 -4.61 9.08
C PHE A 264 -6.82 -3.90 9.13
N THR A 265 -6.82 -2.67 9.61
CA THR A 265 -8.00 -1.84 9.87
C THR A 265 -8.86 -2.23 11.09
N PHE A 266 -8.54 -3.31 11.80
CA PHE A 266 -9.24 -3.75 13.01
C PHE A 266 -8.38 -3.59 14.26
N ASP A 267 -9.03 -3.34 15.40
CA ASP A 267 -8.38 -3.31 16.70
C ASP A 267 -8.22 -4.73 17.27
N TRP A 268 -6.97 -5.16 17.45
CA TRP A 268 -6.58 -6.46 18.00
C TRP A 268 -5.97 -6.35 19.40
N THR A 269 -6.04 -5.19 20.08
CA THR A 269 -5.34 -4.92 21.35
C THR A 269 -5.57 -6.00 22.42
N ASN A 270 -6.80 -6.54 22.52
CA ASN A 270 -7.16 -7.58 23.50
C ASN A 270 -7.58 -8.89 22.84
N LYS A 271 -7.09 -9.16 21.62
CA LYS A 271 -7.42 -10.36 20.87
C LYS A 271 -6.16 -11.11 20.49
N THR A 272 -6.28 -12.39 20.17
CA THR A 272 -5.18 -13.22 19.69
C THR A 272 -5.08 -13.11 18.17
N ILE A 273 -3.90 -12.81 17.68
CA ILE A 273 -3.55 -12.93 16.27
C ILE A 273 -3.03 -14.36 16.05
N GLU A 274 -3.69 -15.12 15.18
CA GLU A 274 -3.36 -16.51 14.87
C GLU A 274 -2.22 -16.63 13.85
N ASP A 275 -2.06 -15.60 13.00
CA ASP A 275 -1.04 -15.57 11.94
C ASP A 275 0.37 -15.40 12.52
N GLN A 276 1.12 -16.51 12.56
CA GLN A 276 2.47 -16.53 13.10
C GLN A 276 3.46 -15.74 12.22
N THR A 277 3.23 -15.70 10.91
CA THR A 277 4.07 -14.94 9.97
C THR A 277 3.92 -13.44 10.21
N LEU A 278 2.69 -12.97 10.40
CA LEU A 278 2.43 -11.56 10.75
C LEU A 278 3.08 -11.21 12.10
N LEU A 279 2.95 -12.10 13.10
CA LEU A 279 3.58 -11.88 14.41
C LEU A 279 5.10 -11.85 14.33
N GLU A 280 5.70 -12.67 13.48
CA GLU A 280 7.15 -12.66 13.24
C GLU A 280 7.59 -11.34 12.59
N LEU A 281 6.87 -10.87 11.56
CA LEU A 281 7.11 -9.57 10.94
C LEU A 281 7.08 -8.43 11.96
N ILE A 282 6.01 -8.36 12.78
CA ILE A 282 5.80 -7.28 13.76
C ILE A 282 6.89 -7.27 14.85
N ARG A 283 7.36 -8.46 15.26
CA ARG A 283 8.36 -8.60 16.32
C ARG A 283 9.80 -8.45 15.84
N HIS A 284 9.99 -8.49 14.53
CA HIS A 284 11.34 -8.48 13.97
C HIS A 284 11.98 -7.08 14.09
N GLU A 285 13.17 -7.02 14.69
CA GLU A 285 13.85 -5.75 15.01
C GLU A 285 14.25 -4.88 13.81
N LYS A 286 14.37 -5.47 12.62
CA LYS A 286 14.78 -4.80 11.39
C LYS A 286 13.66 -4.73 10.36
N ILE A 287 12.43 -5.10 10.72
CA ILE A 287 11.25 -4.98 9.86
C ILE A 287 10.32 -3.95 10.48
N LEU A 288 9.97 -2.94 9.72
CA LEU A 288 8.93 -1.97 10.06
C LEU A 288 7.64 -2.43 9.39
N VAL A 289 6.61 -2.68 10.19
CA VAL A 289 5.26 -3.00 9.68
C VAL A 289 4.34 -1.84 9.96
N THR A 290 3.58 -1.41 8.97
CA THR A 290 2.53 -0.41 9.11
C THR A 290 1.24 -0.91 8.44
N PRO A 291 0.05 -0.53 8.91
CA PRO A 291 -1.20 -1.23 8.58
C PRO A 291 -1.87 -0.67 7.33
N HIS A 292 -1.18 -0.69 6.17
CA HIS A 292 -1.66 -0.20 4.87
C HIS A 292 -2.15 1.26 4.95
N ILE A 293 -1.30 2.12 5.48
CA ILE A 293 -1.61 3.50 5.85
C ILE A 293 -0.84 4.54 5.02
N ALA A 294 -0.04 4.11 4.05
CA ALA A 294 0.80 5.00 3.25
C ALA A 294 0.01 6.12 2.54
N PHE A 295 -1.27 5.90 2.26
CA PHE A 295 -2.16 6.89 1.66
C PHE A 295 -2.72 7.93 2.65
N PHE A 296 -2.67 7.67 3.96
CA PHE A 296 -3.48 8.34 4.96
C PHE A 296 -2.98 9.75 5.26
N SER A 297 -3.44 10.70 4.46
CA SER A 297 -3.29 12.14 4.67
C SER A 297 -4.64 12.85 4.46
N ASP A 298 -4.75 14.08 4.91
CA ASP A 298 -5.96 14.90 4.78
C ASP A 298 -6.38 15.07 3.31
N GLU A 299 -5.44 15.41 2.43
CA GLU A 299 -5.67 15.55 0.99
C GLU A 299 -6.13 14.23 0.35
N ALA A 300 -5.45 13.12 0.64
CA ALA A 300 -5.81 11.82 0.06
C ALA A 300 -7.20 11.37 0.53
N VAL A 301 -7.52 11.53 1.81
CA VAL A 301 -8.84 11.20 2.36
C VAL A 301 -9.93 12.04 1.70
N GLN A 302 -9.74 13.36 1.57
CA GLN A 302 -10.68 14.23 0.89
C GLN A 302 -10.91 13.80 -0.56
N ASN A 303 -9.82 13.54 -1.30
CA ASN A 303 -9.89 13.11 -2.70
C ASN A 303 -10.60 11.74 -2.85
N LEU A 304 -10.41 10.82 -1.90
CA LEU A 304 -11.12 9.52 -1.89
C LEU A 304 -12.61 9.69 -1.62
N VAL A 305 -13.00 10.54 -0.67
CA VAL A 305 -14.40 10.81 -0.36
C VAL A 305 -15.09 11.48 -1.55
N GLU A 306 -14.52 12.57 -2.07
CA GLU A 306 -15.13 13.33 -3.18
C GLU A 306 -15.13 12.50 -4.49
N GLY A 307 -14.03 11.78 -4.78
CA GLY A 307 -13.94 10.95 -5.98
C GLY A 307 -14.91 9.76 -5.99
N GLY A 308 -15.21 9.19 -4.81
CA GLY A 308 -16.18 8.11 -4.68
C GLY A 308 -17.64 8.57 -4.71
N LEU A 309 -17.88 9.87 -4.61
CA LEU A 309 -19.22 10.47 -4.66
C LEU A 309 -19.51 11.17 -6.02
N ASN A 310 -18.46 11.53 -6.79
CA ASN A 310 -18.58 12.10 -8.14
C ASN A 310 -18.87 11.04 -9.20
#